data_6ff68650da942c9293b3d7d3da2958a8
#
_entry.id   6ff68650da942c9293b3d7d3da2958a8
#
_cell.length_a   1.000
_cell.length_b   1.000
_cell.length_c   1.000
_cell.angle_alpha   90.00
_cell.angle_beta   90.00
_cell.angle_gamma   90.00
#
_symmetry.space_group_name_H-M   'P 1'
#
loop_
_entity.id
_entity.type
_entity.pdbx_description
1 polymer ?
#
loop_
_entity_poly.entity_id
_entity_poly.type
_entity_poly.pdbx_seq_one_letter_code
_entity_poly.pdbx_strand_id
1 'polypeptide(L)'
;MNFKYKVLKFKKNKFENTDDLISIEEPLEISLRYKNQNKWLNNSLIITMRTPGHDKDLVRGFLYNEQIIQNINEIDNIESFGDKVGKYNIQNKILVTLNNSKNINIAKIKRDFMTNSSCGVCGKSSLDALEITKKEKTLNSDPKLTKEIISQSPSILRNNQSEFSKTGGINASGLFSTDGTLIT
;
A
#
# COMPACT_ATOMS: atom_id res chain seq x y z
N MET A 1 9.19 0.19 10.25
CA MET A 1 10.59 -0.22 10.54
C MET A 1 11.53 0.91 10.20
N ASN A 2 12.46 1.28 11.09
CA ASN A 2 13.37 2.41 10.89
C ASN A 2 14.80 2.04 11.26
N PHE A 3 15.74 2.84 10.80
CA PHE A 3 17.17 2.64 11.03
C PHE A 3 17.82 3.93 11.50
N LYS A 4 18.81 3.79 12.38
CA LYS A 4 19.59 4.89 12.91
C LYS A 4 20.76 5.20 12.01
N TYR A 5 20.86 6.47 11.55
CA TYR A 5 21.93 6.96 10.69
C TYR A 5 22.60 8.16 11.31
N LYS A 6 23.91 8.28 11.08
CA LYS A 6 24.64 9.51 11.39
C LYS A 6 24.41 10.51 10.26
N VAL A 7 23.87 11.65 10.59
CA VAL A 7 23.61 12.74 9.65
C VAL A 7 24.30 14.02 10.09
N LEU A 8 24.64 14.85 9.13
CA LEU A 8 25.16 16.18 9.37
C LEU A 8 24.02 17.19 9.29
N LYS A 9 23.53 17.67 10.44
CA LYS A 9 22.46 18.68 10.50
C LYS A 9 23.02 20.08 10.55
N PHE A 10 22.43 20.98 9.74
CA PHE A 10 22.72 22.40 9.81
C PHE A 10 21.68 23.10 10.68
N LYS A 11 22.10 23.62 11.85
CA LYS A 11 21.26 24.35 12.77
C LYS A 11 22.01 25.59 13.27
N LYS A 12 21.30 26.74 13.35
CA LYS A 12 21.85 27.99 13.90
C LYS A 12 23.24 28.35 13.34
N ASN A 13 23.37 28.22 12.00
CA ASN A 13 24.62 28.48 11.25
C ASN A 13 25.82 27.59 11.61
N LYS A 14 25.57 26.41 12.18
CA LYS A 14 26.60 25.41 12.48
C LYS A 14 26.20 24.03 12.00
N PHE A 15 27.20 23.23 11.64
CA PHE A 15 27.03 21.81 11.31
C PHE A 15 27.24 20.99 12.58
N GLU A 16 26.30 20.08 12.83
CA GLU A 16 26.34 19.15 13.96
C GLU A 16 26.14 17.73 13.48
N ASN A 17 27.05 16.82 13.86
CA ASN A 17 26.85 15.39 13.66
C ASN A 17 25.84 14.92 14.70
N THR A 18 24.75 14.31 14.23
CA THR A 18 23.71 13.74 15.09
C THR A 18 23.20 12.44 14.52
N ASP A 19 22.63 11.62 15.37
CA ASP A 19 21.90 10.44 14.94
C ASP A 19 20.48 10.82 14.52
N ASP A 20 20.00 10.24 13.42
CA ASP A 20 18.63 10.40 12.93
C ASP A 20 18.01 9.04 12.60
N LEU A 21 16.69 8.96 12.67
CA LEU A 21 15.95 7.78 12.29
C LEU A 21 15.41 7.96 10.87
N ILE A 22 15.64 6.97 10.04
CA ILE A 22 15.17 6.93 8.64
C ILE A 22 14.31 5.71 8.45
N SER A 23 13.14 5.88 7.82
CA SER A 23 12.29 4.77 7.40
C SER A 23 12.99 3.97 6.30
N ILE A 24 12.89 2.65 6.39
CA ILE A 24 13.48 1.74 5.41
C ILE A 24 12.48 1.54 4.29
N GLU A 25 12.97 1.58 3.06
CA GLU A 25 12.24 1.11 1.88
C GLU A 25 12.93 -0.11 1.29
N GLU A 26 12.16 -1.16 1.05
CA GLU A 26 12.59 -2.41 0.45
C GLU A 26 11.58 -2.86 -0.62
N PRO A 27 12.03 -3.51 -1.70
CA PRO A 27 11.10 -4.08 -2.67
C PRO A 27 10.25 -5.19 -2.04
N LEU A 28 9.02 -5.34 -2.51
CA LEU A 28 8.13 -6.44 -2.18
C LEU A 28 7.57 -7.04 -3.46
N GLU A 29 7.84 -8.31 -3.70
CA GLU A 29 7.21 -9.09 -4.77
C GLU A 29 5.88 -9.65 -4.27
N ILE A 30 4.78 -9.28 -4.95
CA ILE A 30 3.44 -9.77 -4.68
C ILE A 30 3.11 -10.84 -5.71
N SER A 31 2.81 -12.05 -5.23
CA SER A 31 2.43 -13.21 -6.05
C SER A 31 1.04 -13.70 -5.70
N LEU A 32 0.30 -14.18 -6.69
CA LEU A 32 -1.00 -14.82 -6.53
C LEU A 32 -0.94 -16.31 -6.77
N ARG A 33 -1.63 -17.05 -5.91
CA ARG A 33 -1.98 -18.44 -6.09
C ARG A 33 -3.51 -18.56 -6.24
N TYR A 34 -3.95 -19.10 -7.36
CA TYR A 34 -5.37 -19.19 -7.69
C TYR A 34 -5.66 -20.43 -8.53
N LYS A 35 -6.93 -20.86 -8.56
CA LYS A 35 -7.37 -21.98 -9.40
C LYS A 35 -7.80 -21.47 -10.78
N ASN A 36 -7.34 -22.14 -11.82
CA ASN A 36 -7.85 -21.99 -13.18
C ASN A 36 -8.11 -23.40 -13.74
N GLN A 37 -9.33 -23.68 -14.21
CA GLN A 37 -9.73 -24.99 -14.72
C GLN A 37 -9.31 -26.14 -13.79
N ASN A 38 -9.58 -26.03 -12.50
CA ASN A 38 -9.21 -26.98 -11.44
C ASN A 38 -7.70 -27.18 -11.18
N LYS A 39 -6.83 -26.38 -11.81
CA LYS A 39 -5.38 -26.39 -11.54
C LYS A 39 -4.96 -25.18 -10.75
N TRP A 40 -4.12 -25.39 -9.74
CA TRP A 40 -3.49 -24.30 -9.03
C TRP A 40 -2.38 -23.68 -9.88
N LEU A 41 -2.43 -22.38 -10.03
CA LEU A 41 -1.40 -21.58 -10.71
C LEU A 41 -0.82 -20.57 -9.73
N ASN A 42 0.48 -20.34 -9.86
CA ASN A 42 1.19 -19.29 -9.13
C ASN A 42 1.75 -18.28 -10.13
N ASN A 43 1.49 -17.02 -9.91
CA ASN A 43 2.01 -15.95 -10.77
C ASN A 43 2.47 -14.77 -9.93
N SER A 44 3.67 -14.27 -10.21
CA SER A 44 4.10 -12.96 -9.74
C SER A 44 3.28 -11.88 -10.46
N LEU A 45 2.71 -10.95 -9.69
CA LEU A 45 1.92 -9.82 -10.19
C LEU A 45 2.77 -8.59 -10.43
N ILE A 46 3.44 -8.14 -9.37
CA ILE A 46 4.14 -6.86 -9.33
C ILE A 46 5.24 -6.88 -8.29
N ILE A 47 6.23 -6.01 -8.49
CA ILE A 47 7.18 -5.62 -7.46
C ILE A 47 6.91 -4.16 -7.12
N THR A 48 6.72 -3.86 -5.84
CA THR A 48 6.51 -2.50 -5.33
C THR A 48 7.50 -2.18 -4.23
N MET A 49 7.79 -0.90 -4.03
CA MET A 49 8.57 -0.45 -2.87
C MET A 49 7.65 -0.27 -1.67
N ARG A 50 8.13 -0.64 -0.49
CA ARG A 50 7.36 -0.45 0.76
C ARG A 50 8.27 -0.30 1.98
N THR A 51 7.76 0.29 3.04
CA THR A 51 8.34 0.15 4.38
C THR A 51 7.86 -1.15 5.00
N PRO A 52 8.77 -2.09 5.37
CA PRO A 52 8.39 -3.38 5.95
C PRO A 52 7.61 -3.24 7.26
N GLY A 53 6.65 -4.15 7.47
CA GLY A 53 5.91 -4.27 8.75
C GLY A 53 4.41 -4.44 8.58
N HIS A 54 3.80 -3.87 7.54
CA HIS A 54 2.36 -3.94 7.25
C HIS A 54 2.09 -4.56 5.87
N ASP A 55 2.91 -5.51 5.45
CA ASP A 55 2.88 -6.08 4.11
C ASP A 55 1.54 -6.73 3.78
N LYS A 56 0.89 -7.39 4.76
CA LYS A 56 -0.43 -8.01 4.54
C LYS A 56 -1.52 -6.98 4.26
N ASP A 57 -1.50 -5.85 4.95
CA ASP A 57 -2.51 -4.79 4.77
C ASP A 57 -2.28 -4.05 3.46
N LEU A 58 -1.02 -3.78 3.11
CA LEU A 58 -0.64 -3.24 1.81
C LEU A 58 -1.16 -4.13 0.68
N VAL A 59 -0.95 -5.43 0.77
CA VAL A 59 -1.36 -6.39 -0.25
C VAL A 59 -2.89 -6.49 -0.36
N ARG A 60 -3.61 -6.52 0.76
CA ARG A 60 -5.09 -6.48 0.76
C ARG A 60 -5.62 -5.24 0.06
N GLY A 61 -5.09 -4.07 0.44
CA GLY A 61 -5.46 -2.80 -0.17
C GLY A 61 -5.15 -2.75 -1.66
N PHE A 62 -3.97 -3.23 -2.05
CA PHE A 62 -3.56 -3.33 -3.44
C PHE A 62 -4.52 -4.20 -4.28
N LEU A 63 -4.81 -5.42 -3.83
CA LEU A 63 -5.69 -6.34 -4.56
C LEU A 63 -7.12 -5.79 -4.70
N TYR A 64 -7.62 -5.13 -3.67
CA TYR A 64 -8.94 -4.52 -3.68
C TYR A 64 -9.00 -3.29 -4.62
N ASN A 65 -8.06 -2.38 -4.50
CA ASN A 65 -8.02 -1.16 -5.31
C ASN A 65 -7.80 -1.44 -6.79
N GLU A 66 -7.02 -2.47 -7.12
CA GLU A 66 -6.82 -2.92 -8.49
C GLU A 66 -7.93 -3.86 -8.99
N GLN A 67 -8.99 -4.03 -8.20
CA GLN A 67 -10.16 -4.86 -8.53
C GLN A 67 -9.82 -6.32 -8.85
N ILE A 68 -8.70 -6.81 -8.35
CA ILE A 68 -8.33 -8.22 -8.44
C ILE A 68 -9.26 -9.05 -7.56
N ILE A 69 -9.60 -8.50 -6.40
CA ILE A 69 -10.64 -9.00 -5.51
C ILE A 69 -11.76 -7.96 -5.35
N GLN A 70 -12.95 -8.41 -5.02
CA GLN A 70 -14.10 -7.54 -4.72
C GLN A 70 -14.42 -7.52 -3.23
N ASN A 71 -13.99 -8.55 -2.52
CA ASN A 71 -14.22 -8.71 -1.10
C ASN A 71 -12.98 -9.37 -0.48
N ILE A 72 -12.65 -8.94 0.74
CA ILE A 72 -11.53 -9.50 1.50
C ILE A 72 -11.65 -11.01 1.76
N ASN A 73 -12.89 -11.51 1.84
CA ASN A 73 -13.18 -12.93 2.03
C ASN A 73 -12.82 -13.80 0.80
N GLU A 74 -12.42 -13.19 -0.33
CA GLU A 74 -11.89 -13.91 -1.49
C GLU A 74 -10.43 -14.35 -1.26
N ILE A 75 -9.78 -13.87 -0.21
CA ILE A 75 -8.45 -14.27 0.19
C ILE A 75 -8.56 -15.42 1.20
N ASP A 76 -7.93 -16.54 0.88
CA ASP A 76 -7.82 -17.68 1.78
C ASP A 76 -6.61 -17.53 2.72
N ASN A 77 -5.45 -17.17 2.17
CA ASN A 77 -4.22 -17.00 2.95
C ASN A 77 -3.31 -15.91 2.39
N ILE A 78 -2.56 -15.25 3.26
CA ILE A 78 -1.47 -14.35 2.90
C ILE A 78 -0.24 -14.73 3.74
N GLU A 79 0.83 -15.13 3.06
CA GLU A 79 2.05 -15.57 3.70
C GLU A 79 3.30 -14.97 3.04
N SER A 80 4.27 -14.58 3.86
CA SER A 80 5.60 -14.24 3.38
C SER A 80 6.37 -15.53 3.11
N PHE A 81 7.18 -15.54 2.05
CA PHE A 81 7.93 -16.72 1.65
C PHE A 81 9.30 -16.36 1.08
N GLY A 82 10.11 -17.38 0.80
CA GLY A 82 11.47 -17.23 0.30
C GLY A 82 12.47 -16.87 1.40
N ASP A 83 13.71 -16.72 1.00
CA ASP A 83 14.80 -16.41 1.91
C ASP A 83 14.72 -14.97 2.43
N LYS A 84 15.22 -14.78 3.64
CA LYS A 84 15.47 -13.44 4.15
C LYS A 84 16.72 -12.88 3.47
N VAL A 85 16.58 -11.72 2.86
CA VAL A 85 17.62 -11.12 2.01
C VAL A 85 17.95 -9.70 2.45
N GLY A 86 19.04 -9.18 1.88
CA GLY A 86 19.44 -7.80 2.06
C GLY A 86 20.02 -7.47 3.43
N LYS A 87 20.36 -6.21 3.62
CA LYS A 87 20.96 -5.66 4.83
C LYS A 87 20.08 -5.86 6.07
N TYR A 88 18.77 -5.91 5.89
CA TYR A 88 17.80 -5.94 6.98
C TYR A 88 17.25 -7.34 7.28
N ASN A 89 17.74 -8.37 6.56
CA ASN A 89 17.35 -9.77 6.76
C ASN A 89 15.83 -9.99 6.73
N ILE A 90 15.17 -9.48 5.68
CA ILE A 90 13.70 -9.44 5.54
C ILE A 90 13.29 -10.33 4.36
N GLN A 91 12.15 -11.00 4.50
CA GLN A 91 11.47 -11.67 3.39
C GLN A 91 10.78 -10.61 2.52
N ASN A 92 11.15 -10.56 1.24
CA ASN A 92 10.65 -9.60 0.28
C ASN A 92 9.70 -10.23 -0.75
N LYS A 93 9.10 -11.36 -0.42
CA LYS A 93 8.10 -12.04 -1.24
C LYS A 93 6.88 -12.38 -0.41
N ILE A 94 5.71 -12.14 -0.97
CA ILE A 94 4.42 -12.45 -0.35
C ILE A 94 3.53 -13.19 -1.34
N LEU A 95 2.95 -14.30 -0.89
CA LEU A 95 2.02 -15.11 -1.65
C LEU A 95 0.61 -14.94 -1.10
N VAL A 96 -0.31 -14.60 -1.98
CA VAL A 96 -1.74 -14.55 -1.67
C VAL A 96 -2.42 -15.74 -2.33
N THR A 97 -3.09 -16.56 -1.54
CA THR A 97 -3.92 -17.65 -2.02
C THR A 97 -5.38 -17.18 -2.05
N LEU A 98 -6.00 -17.28 -3.22
CA LEU A 98 -7.41 -16.93 -3.40
C LEU A 98 -8.28 -18.18 -3.29
N ASN A 99 -9.41 -18.08 -2.56
CA ASN A 99 -10.31 -19.21 -2.31
C ASN A 99 -11.27 -19.51 -3.46
N ASN A 100 -11.51 -18.53 -4.34
CA ASN A 100 -12.47 -18.68 -5.44
C ASN A 100 -11.82 -18.73 -6.81
N SER A 101 -12.29 -19.66 -7.62
CA SER A 101 -11.92 -19.84 -9.01
C SER A 101 -12.63 -18.82 -9.92
N LYS A 102 -12.48 -17.53 -9.66
CA LYS A 102 -12.78 -16.53 -10.67
C LYS A 102 -11.77 -16.70 -11.80
N ASN A 103 -12.24 -16.59 -13.04
CA ASN A 103 -11.37 -16.52 -14.22
C ASN A 103 -10.54 -15.22 -14.14
N ILE A 104 -9.45 -15.27 -13.37
CA ILE A 104 -8.53 -14.15 -13.23
C ILE A 104 -7.71 -14.07 -14.50
N ASN A 105 -7.89 -12.99 -15.26
CA ASN A 105 -7.09 -12.74 -16.44
C ASN A 105 -5.76 -12.07 -16.04
N ILE A 106 -4.81 -12.90 -15.59
CA ILE A 106 -3.47 -12.43 -15.18
C ILE A 106 -2.74 -11.71 -16.32
N ALA A 107 -2.95 -12.09 -17.56
CA ALA A 107 -2.30 -11.42 -18.68
C ALA A 107 -2.80 -9.97 -18.85
N LYS A 108 -4.08 -9.72 -18.58
CA LYS A 108 -4.63 -8.37 -18.54
C LYS A 108 -4.04 -7.59 -17.37
N ILE A 109 -4.08 -8.16 -16.18
CA ILE A 109 -3.54 -7.55 -14.96
C ILE A 109 -2.06 -7.19 -15.12
N LYS A 110 -1.23 -8.12 -15.61
CA LYS A 110 0.19 -7.86 -15.84
C LYS A 110 0.46 -6.75 -16.86
N ARG A 111 -0.33 -6.67 -17.94
CA ARG A 111 -0.20 -5.59 -18.92
C ARG A 111 -0.47 -4.22 -18.28
N ASP A 112 -1.45 -4.16 -17.39
CA ASP A 112 -1.85 -2.93 -16.74
C ASP A 112 -0.78 -2.42 -15.74
N PHE A 113 0.14 -3.31 -15.29
CA PHE A 113 1.24 -2.98 -14.35
C PHE A 113 2.63 -2.88 -14.99
N MET A 114 2.77 -3.05 -16.32
CA MET A 114 4.10 -3.10 -16.97
C MET A 114 4.85 -1.77 -17.04
N THR A 115 4.34 -0.70 -16.47
CA THR A 115 5.01 0.60 -16.46
C THR A 115 5.39 1.01 -15.04
N ASN A 116 6.68 1.23 -14.85
CA ASN A 116 7.34 1.56 -13.59
C ASN A 116 7.04 2.99 -13.16
N SER A 117 5.94 3.24 -12.43
CA SER A 117 5.83 4.53 -11.77
C SER A 117 5.25 4.42 -10.37
N SER A 118 5.83 5.19 -9.48
CA SER A 118 5.49 5.25 -8.06
C SER A 118 4.09 5.83 -7.78
N CYS A 119 3.42 6.42 -8.77
CA CYS A 119 2.13 7.12 -8.55
C CYS A 119 0.89 6.29 -8.92
N GLY A 120 1.05 5.05 -9.37
CA GLY A 120 -0.08 4.16 -9.73
C GLY A 120 -0.86 4.54 -11.00
N VAL A 121 -0.84 5.80 -11.42
CA VAL A 121 -1.51 6.27 -12.64
C VAL A 121 -0.62 6.06 -13.87
N CYS A 122 0.65 6.44 -13.78
CA CYS A 122 1.60 6.25 -14.88
C CYS A 122 2.03 4.77 -15.08
N GLY A 123 1.60 3.87 -14.20
CA GLY A 123 1.80 2.42 -14.32
C GLY A 123 0.77 1.71 -15.19
N LYS A 124 -0.31 2.39 -15.57
CA LYS A 124 -1.37 1.77 -16.38
C LYS A 124 -1.09 2.01 -17.86
N SER A 125 -1.08 0.93 -18.62
CA SER A 125 -0.64 0.92 -20.02
C SER A 125 -1.68 1.49 -21.01
N SER A 126 -2.90 1.79 -20.56
CA SER A 126 -3.97 2.35 -21.41
C SER A 126 -4.95 3.21 -20.60
N LEU A 127 -5.65 4.11 -21.29
CA LEU A 127 -6.75 4.88 -20.68
C LEU A 127 -7.88 3.97 -20.19
N ASP A 128 -8.14 2.86 -20.88
CA ASP A 128 -9.15 1.87 -20.46
C ASP A 128 -8.82 1.22 -19.11
N ALA A 129 -7.52 1.11 -18.79
CA ALA A 129 -7.08 0.61 -17.49
C ALA A 129 -7.32 1.62 -16.35
N LEU A 130 -7.61 2.88 -16.67
CA LEU A 130 -8.00 3.91 -15.70
C LEU A 130 -9.50 3.94 -15.44
N GLU A 131 -10.31 3.29 -16.27
CA GLU A 131 -11.74 3.15 -16.03
C GLU A 131 -12.00 2.26 -14.81
N ILE A 132 -12.13 2.91 -13.67
CA ILE A 132 -12.64 2.27 -12.47
C ILE A 132 -14.14 2.09 -12.66
N THR A 133 -14.56 0.86 -12.82
CA THR A 133 -15.99 0.54 -12.85
C THR A 133 -16.58 0.89 -11.48
N LYS A 134 -17.27 2.02 -11.40
CA LYS A 134 -17.98 2.42 -10.19
C LYS A 134 -19.06 1.39 -9.92
N LYS A 135 -18.87 0.55 -8.92
CA LYS A 135 -19.86 -0.44 -8.49
C LYS A 135 -20.85 0.14 -7.49
N GLU A 136 -20.46 1.17 -6.79
CA GLU A 136 -21.29 1.81 -5.78
C GLU A 136 -21.94 3.07 -6.35
N LYS A 137 -23.24 3.20 -6.10
CA LYS A 137 -23.95 4.43 -6.40
C LYS A 137 -23.41 5.53 -5.49
N THR A 138 -23.01 6.65 -6.08
CA THR A 138 -22.78 7.88 -5.32
C THR A 138 -24.03 8.18 -4.52
N LEU A 139 -23.92 8.26 -3.20
CA LEU A 139 -25.01 8.71 -2.37
C LEU A 139 -25.31 10.16 -2.76
N ASN A 140 -26.58 10.46 -3.06
CA ASN A 140 -27.05 11.82 -3.36
C ASN A 140 -27.11 12.72 -2.12
N SER A 141 -26.40 12.41 -1.05
CA SER A 141 -26.28 13.21 0.15
C SER A 141 -24.95 13.94 0.15
N ASP A 142 -25.01 15.27 0.13
CA ASP A 142 -23.85 16.10 0.42
C ASP A 142 -23.47 15.92 1.89
N PRO A 143 -22.37 15.25 2.23
CA PRO A 143 -21.89 15.23 3.60
C PRO A 143 -21.51 16.67 3.98
N LYS A 144 -22.20 17.25 4.91
CA LYS A 144 -21.89 18.59 5.43
C LYS A 144 -20.70 18.46 6.37
N LEU A 145 -19.49 18.69 5.86
CA LEU A 145 -18.30 18.81 6.68
C LEU A 145 -18.21 20.23 7.22
N THR A 146 -17.98 20.37 8.51
CA THR A 146 -17.72 21.68 9.11
C THR A 146 -16.27 22.12 8.89
N LYS A 147 -16.01 23.44 8.99
CA LYS A 147 -14.67 24.00 8.86
C LYS A 147 -13.73 23.43 9.94
N GLU A 148 -14.27 23.20 11.12
CA GLU A 148 -13.56 22.65 12.27
C GLU A 148 -13.05 21.24 11.96
N ILE A 149 -13.89 20.37 11.42
CA ILE A 149 -13.52 19.00 11.02
C ILE A 149 -12.40 19.03 9.99
N ILE A 150 -12.55 19.85 8.95
CA ILE A 150 -11.53 19.96 7.89
C ILE A 150 -10.21 20.47 8.46
N SER A 151 -10.26 21.48 9.34
CA SER A 151 -9.03 22.07 9.91
C SER A 151 -8.32 21.16 10.91
N GLN A 152 -9.05 20.29 11.60
CA GLN A 152 -8.51 19.38 12.62
C GLN A 152 -8.01 18.04 12.04
N SER A 153 -8.58 17.59 10.94
CA SER A 153 -8.26 16.29 10.33
C SER A 153 -6.76 16.05 10.09
N PRO A 154 -5.96 17.03 9.59
CA PRO A 154 -4.53 16.81 9.42
C PRO A 154 -3.79 16.57 10.75
N SER A 155 -4.19 17.24 11.82
CA SER A 155 -3.59 17.06 13.14
C SER A 155 -3.95 15.71 13.75
N ILE A 156 -5.21 15.28 13.59
CA ILE A 156 -5.66 13.97 14.03
C ILE A 156 -4.90 12.87 13.29
N LEU A 157 -4.79 12.97 11.96
CA LEU A 157 -4.03 12.02 11.16
C LEU A 157 -2.57 11.99 11.60
N ARG A 158 -1.94 13.13 11.77
CA ARG A 158 -0.53 13.22 12.18
C ARG A 158 -0.27 12.56 13.53
N ASN A 159 -1.16 12.71 14.49
CA ASN A 159 -1.02 12.08 15.82
C ASN A 159 -1.08 10.55 15.76
N ASN A 160 -1.68 10.01 14.69
CA ASN A 160 -1.76 8.55 14.45
C ASN A 160 -0.60 8.01 13.58
N GLN A 161 0.30 8.87 13.10
CA GLN A 161 1.45 8.49 12.29
C GLN A 161 2.71 8.29 13.14
N SER A 162 2.80 7.15 13.83
CA SER A 162 3.94 6.86 14.73
C SER A 162 5.28 6.79 14.02
N GLU A 163 5.34 6.27 12.80
CA GLU A 163 6.58 6.21 12.01
C GLU A 163 7.00 7.59 11.53
N PHE A 164 6.05 8.41 11.04
CA PHE A 164 6.31 9.79 10.65
C PHE A 164 6.84 10.63 11.82
N SER A 165 6.28 10.44 13.00
CA SER A 165 6.72 11.16 14.21
C SER A 165 8.17 10.87 14.58
N LYS A 166 8.67 9.66 14.26
CA LYS A 166 10.04 9.23 14.54
C LYS A 166 11.03 9.62 13.44
N THR A 167 10.62 9.53 12.18
CA THR A 167 11.53 9.60 11.04
C THR A 167 11.30 10.80 10.12
N GLY A 168 10.13 11.44 10.21
CA GLY A 168 9.67 12.44 9.24
C GLY A 168 9.34 11.87 7.86
N GLY A 169 9.34 10.55 7.73
CA GLY A 169 9.06 9.84 6.49
C GLY A 169 7.76 9.07 6.54
N ILE A 170 7.32 8.64 5.36
CA ILE A 170 6.10 7.91 5.02
C ILE A 170 4.88 8.83 4.94
N ASN A 171 4.25 8.79 3.75
CA ASN A 171 2.96 9.43 3.53
C ASN A 171 1.86 8.57 4.16
N ALA A 172 0.79 9.21 4.62
CA ALA A 172 -0.40 8.52 5.07
C ALA A 172 -1.66 9.14 4.48
N SER A 173 -2.69 8.31 4.36
CA SER A 173 -4.05 8.73 4.08
C SER A 173 -4.93 8.31 5.24
N GLY A 174 -5.92 9.12 5.59
CA GLY A 174 -6.89 8.80 6.64
C GLY A 174 -8.31 8.85 6.11
N LEU A 175 -9.11 7.87 6.48
CA LEU A 175 -10.54 7.87 6.26
C LEU A 175 -11.24 8.42 7.50
N PHE A 176 -12.02 9.46 7.32
CA PHE A 176 -12.78 10.11 8.39
C PHE A 176 -14.27 9.94 8.17
N SER A 177 -15.01 9.75 9.25
CA SER A 177 -16.47 9.90 9.25
C SER A 177 -16.87 11.37 9.18
N THR A 178 -18.14 11.62 8.89
CA THR A 178 -18.68 12.99 8.75
C THR A 178 -18.67 13.80 10.05
N ASP A 179 -18.52 13.15 11.20
CA ASP A 179 -18.34 13.79 12.50
C ASP A 179 -16.87 14.10 12.85
N GLY A 180 -15.93 13.76 11.97
CA GLY A 180 -14.50 14.00 12.14
C GLY A 180 -13.75 12.89 12.86
N THR A 181 -14.39 11.74 13.13
CA THR A 181 -13.70 10.59 13.72
C THR A 181 -12.82 9.90 12.68
N LEU A 182 -11.54 9.68 13.00
CA LEU A 182 -10.63 8.89 12.16
C LEU A 182 -11.01 7.41 12.27
N ILE A 183 -11.36 6.80 11.14
CA ILE A 183 -11.75 5.39 11.04
C ILE A 183 -10.50 4.52 10.83
N THR A 184 -9.60 4.94 9.93
CA THR A 184 -8.34 4.26 9.62
C THR A 184 -7.36 5.22 8.94
#